data_4f614ae276956684796d50c636b191ea
#
_entry.id   4f614ae276956684796d50c636b191ea
#
_cell.length_a   1.000
_cell.length_b   1.000
_cell.length_c   1.000
_cell.angle_alpha   90.00
_cell.angle_beta   90.00
_cell.angle_gamma   90.00
#
_symmetry.space_group_name_H-M   'P 1'
#
loop_
_entity.id
_entity.type
_entity.pdbx_description
1 polymer ?
#
loop_
_entity_poly.entity_id
_entity_poly.type
_entity_poly.pdbx_seq_one_letter_code
_entity_poly.pdbx_strand_id
1 'polypeptide(L)'
;MAEEARLEEKLCWEFGVVQQNKNGQPVCGDRILVSREDDRVQIVLSDGLGSGTQANIASTLTASLIAGLTKRGFPLEDCIRSVDAALPVTKKHGLAYATFSLVSTEGRQVRVLQYDSPPAVFLRDGVSLDYPHQERTIREKPIQETVLTMKSGDMLVLFSDGVSEAGRGVTTYAGWDRRQMEDYLLRSVRPEDHARHVAANILSAVQALDLFELHDDTSVAVLRLRERLSVDLLIGPSGSRLPEGDAEGITLALEDGQSLSELLSVVRRYSENGMMSLDLAGAEDGISQQLKMLAEEASDIRILVCAASGRERAGEQRLDQVLALRRCLEELGKEVTLRIC
;
A
#
# COMPACT_ATOMS: atom_id res chain seq x y z
N MET A 1 26.28 -13.97 -3.28
CA MET A 1 26.21 -13.07 -4.47
C MET A 1 25.21 -13.59 -5.52
N ALA A 2 25.50 -14.67 -6.30
CA ALA A 2 24.53 -15.14 -7.33
C ALA A 2 23.25 -15.77 -6.75
N GLU A 3 23.32 -16.40 -5.59
CA GLU A 3 22.17 -17.02 -4.90
C GLU A 3 21.34 -15.96 -4.17
N GLU A 4 21.96 -14.95 -3.63
CA GLU A 4 21.28 -13.76 -3.04
C GLU A 4 20.56 -12.95 -4.12
N ALA A 5 21.17 -12.70 -5.27
CA ALA A 5 20.53 -12.03 -6.40
C ALA A 5 19.32 -12.83 -6.93
N ARG A 6 19.41 -14.17 -7.00
CA ARG A 6 18.30 -15.05 -7.38
C ARG A 6 17.17 -15.07 -6.34
N LEU A 7 17.50 -14.86 -5.06
CA LEU A 7 16.51 -14.75 -3.99
C LEU A 7 15.79 -13.39 -4.05
N GLU A 8 16.50 -12.31 -4.37
CA GLU A 8 15.95 -10.97 -4.51
C GLU A 8 15.00 -10.87 -5.72
N GLU A 9 15.30 -11.53 -6.84
CA GLU A 9 14.41 -11.59 -8.01
C GLU A 9 13.05 -12.27 -7.71
N LYS A 10 12.98 -13.07 -6.65
CA LYS A 10 11.74 -13.76 -6.22
C LYS A 10 10.92 -12.99 -5.19
N LEU A 11 11.38 -11.83 -4.75
CA LEU A 11 10.70 -11.04 -3.75
C LEU A 11 10.09 -9.78 -4.37
N CYS A 12 8.98 -9.33 -3.80
CA CYS A 12 8.37 -8.06 -4.17
C CYS A 12 7.83 -7.33 -2.93
N TRP A 13 7.77 -6.01 -3.05
CA TRP A 13 7.14 -5.17 -2.07
C TRP A 13 5.64 -5.10 -2.31
N GLU A 14 4.88 -5.35 -1.27
CA GLU A 14 3.45 -5.14 -1.19
C GLU A 14 3.17 -4.03 -0.17
N PHE A 15 2.21 -3.16 -0.46
CA PHE A 15 1.79 -2.13 0.48
C PHE A 15 0.26 -2.00 0.52
N GLY A 16 -0.23 -1.52 1.65
CA GLY A 16 -1.63 -1.16 1.85
C GLY A 16 -1.71 0.14 2.61
N VAL A 17 -2.59 1.05 2.19
CA VAL A 17 -2.80 2.34 2.84
C VAL A 17 -4.28 2.60 3.01
N VAL A 18 -4.63 3.17 4.15
CA VAL A 18 -5.98 3.66 4.43
C VAL A 18 -5.89 5.01 5.13
N GLN A 19 -6.83 5.89 4.81
CA GLN A 19 -6.99 7.19 5.46
C GLN A 19 -8.46 7.47 5.67
N GLN A 20 -8.78 8.03 6.82
CA GLN A 20 -10.12 8.52 7.12
C GLN A 20 -10.03 9.79 7.94
N ASN A 21 -10.84 10.78 7.55
CA ASN A 21 -10.91 12.04 8.26
C ASN A 21 -11.71 11.92 9.56
N LYS A 22 -11.33 12.73 10.52
CA LYS A 22 -12.06 12.99 11.75
C LYS A 22 -13.52 13.32 11.48
N ASN A 23 -14.44 12.82 12.31
CA ASN A 23 -15.85 13.10 12.18
C ASN A 23 -16.14 14.60 12.13
N GLY A 24 -17.00 14.99 11.19
CA GLY A 24 -17.38 16.39 10.98
C GLY A 24 -16.35 17.23 10.22
N GLN A 25 -15.21 16.68 9.83
CA GLN A 25 -14.23 17.39 8.98
C GLN A 25 -14.43 17.03 7.50
N PRO A 26 -14.37 18.02 6.58
CA PRO A 26 -14.56 17.77 5.15
C PRO A 26 -13.37 17.10 4.48
N VAL A 27 -12.18 17.20 5.08
CA VAL A 27 -10.92 16.64 4.57
C VAL A 27 -10.09 16.07 5.71
N CYS A 28 -9.30 15.05 5.41
CA CYS A 28 -8.34 14.47 6.34
C CYS A 28 -7.15 15.42 6.54
N GLY A 29 -6.77 15.66 7.79
CA GLY A 29 -5.59 16.44 8.15
C GLY A 29 -4.29 15.71 7.85
N ASP A 30 -4.33 14.39 7.77
CA ASP A 30 -3.20 13.55 7.39
C ASP A 30 -3.00 13.47 5.87
N ARG A 31 -1.80 13.06 5.47
CA ARG A 31 -1.49 12.73 4.08
C ARG A 31 -0.58 11.52 3.96
N ILE A 32 -0.99 10.53 3.18
CA ILE A 32 -0.12 9.44 2.74
C ILE A 32 0.18 9.62 1.26
N LEU A 33 1.46 9.52 0.91
CA LEU A 33 1.92 9.43 -0.46
C LEU A 33 2.72 8.14 -0.62
N VAL A 34 2.39 7.40 -1.66
CA VAL A 34 3.13 6.21 -2.06
C VAL A 34 3.67 6.42 -3.45
N SER A 35 4.93 6.12 -3.65
CA SER A 35 5.52 6.00 -4.98
C SER A 35 6.23 4.67 -5.11
N ARG A 36 6.07 4.04 -6.28
CA ARG A 36 6.77 2.82 -6.66
C ARG A 36 7.53 3.07 -7.95
N GLU A 37 8.78 2.68 -8.00
CA GLU A 37 9.61 2.67 -9.19
C GLU A 37 10.38 1.36 -9.21
N ASP A 38 10.11 0.54 -10.20
CA ASP A 38 10.61 -0.83 -10.26
C ASP A 38 10.39 -1.57 -8.92
N ASP A 39 11.44 -2.08 -8.31
CA ASP A 39 11.42 -2.76 -7.02
C ASP A 39 11.59 -1.82 -5.80
N ARG A 40 11.54 -0.51 -6.02
CA ARG A 40 11.65 0.48 -4.93
C ARG A 40 10.29 1.03 -4.56
N VAL A 41 10.00 1.04 -3.28
CA VAL A 41 8.79 1.64 -2.72
C VAL A 41 9.20 2.76 -1.77
N GLN A 42 8.50 3.90 -1.89
CA GLN A 42 8.60 4.99 -0.94
C GLN A 42 7.21 5.29 -0.41
N ILE A 43 7.09 5.38 0.91
CA ILE A 43 5.87 5.76 1.61
C ILE A 43 6.19 6.96 2.49
N VAL A 44 5.42 8.03 2.36
CA VAL A 44 5.48 9.18 3.26
C VAL A 44 4.10 9.33 3.89
N LEU A 45 4.04 9.21 5.22
CA LEU A 45 2.88 9.55 6.03
C LEU A 45 3.20 10.84 6.77
N SER A 46 2.35 11.83 6.68
CA SER A 46 2.47 13.10 7.40
C SER A 46 1.14 13.47 8.01
N ASP A 47 1.18 13.86 9.27
CA ASP A 47 0.04 14.35 10.03
C ASP A 47 0.23 15.86 10.27
N GLY A 48 -0.80 16.65 9.93
CA GLY A 48 -0.81 18.10 10.08
C GLY A 48 -1.41 18.51 11.42
N LEU A 49 -0.75 19.39 12.14
CA LEU A 49 -1.23 19.85 13.44
C LEU A 49 -2.68 20.35 13.40
N GLY A 50 -3.55 19.72 14.17
CA GLY A 50 -4.98 20.00 14.25
C GLY A 50 -5.78 19.14 13.29
N SER A 51 -6.87 19.67 12.71
CA SER A 51 -7.72 18.92 11.77
C SER A 51 -8.26 19.81 10.65
N GLY A 52 -8.79 19.20 9.60
CA GLY A 52 -9.41 19.89 8.48
C GLY A 52 -8.42 20.56 7.53
N THR A 53 -8.84 21.61 6.83
CA THR A 53 -8.11 22.16 5.67
C THR A 53 -6.71 22.66 5.99
N GLN A 54 -6.47 23.26 7.17
CA GLN A 54 -5.13 23.78 7.51
C GLN A 54 -4.14 22.65 7.78
N ALA A 55 -4.57 21.63 8.54
CA ALA A 55 -3.79 20.42 8.76
C ALA A 55 -3.51 19.69 7.45
N ASN A 56 -4.52 19.54 6.59
CA ASN A 56 -4.38 18.95 5.26
C ASN A 56 -3.34 19.67 4.38
N ILE A 57 -3.33 21.01 4.37
CA ILE A 57 -2.33 21.78 3.62
C ILE A 57 -0.92 21.51 4.17
N ALA A 58 -0.75 21.53 5.50
CA ALA A 58 0.55 21.31 6.12
C ALA A 58 1.08 19.89 5.85
N SER A 59 0.26 18.86 6.06
CA SER A 59 0.62 17.47 5.81
C SER A 59 0.89 17.20 4.32
N THR A 60 0.06 17.76 3.43
CA THR A 60 0.24 17.60 1.98
C THR A 60 1.53 18.24 1.48
N LEU A 61 1.85 19.45 1.93
CA LEU A 61 3.11 20.13 1.58
C LEU A 61 4.31 19.33 2.13
N THR A 62 4.26 18.92 3.38
CA THR A 62 5.33 18.13 4.02
C THR A 62 5.56 16.83 3.27
N ALA A 63 4.50 16.02 3.07
CA ALA A 63 4.61 14.75 2.38
C ALA A 63 5.12 14.90 0.94
N SER A 64 4.60 15.90 0.20
CA SER A 64 4.98 16.14 -1.20
C SER A 64 6.43 16.58 -1.35
N LEU A 65 6.91 17.47 -0.48
CA LEU A 65 8.30 17.94 -0.51
C LEU A 65 9.26 16.83 -0.11
N ILE A 66 8.97 16.11 0.97
CA ILE A 66 9.81 14.98 1.41
C ILE A 66 9.86 13.92 0.31
N ALA A 67 8.70 13.44 -0.17
CA ALA A 67 8.65 12.42 -1.22
C ALA A 67 9.37 12.87 -2.50
N GLY A 68 9.08 14.07 -2.99
CA GLY A 68 9.62 14.57 -4.25
C GLY A 68 11.13 14.85 -4.21
N LEU A 69 11.65 15.34 -3.09
CA LEU A 69 13.08 15.66 -2.96
C LEU A 69 13.91 14.42 -2.66
N THR A 70 13.46 13.56 -1.74
CA THR A 70 14.18 12.30 -1.43
C THR A 70 14.24 11.36 -2.62
N LYS A 71 13.16 11.28 -3.42
CA LYS A 71 13.13 10.54 -4.69
C LYS A 71 14.20 11.01 -5.68
N ARG A 72 14.53 12.30 -5.66
CA ARG A 72 15.59 12.89 -6.50
C ARG A 72 16.98 12.82 -5.88
N GLY A 73 17.12 12.16 -4.73
CA GLY A 73 18.41 11.97 -4.05
C GLY A 73 18.88 13.18 -3.24
N PHE A 74 18.01 14.17 -2.96
CA PHE A 74 18.39 15.29 -2.10
C PHE A 74 18.63 14.82 -0.66
N PRO A 75 19.63 15.38 0.03
CA PRO A 75 19.86 15.11 1.44
C PRO A 75 18.63 15.46 2.30
N LEU A 76 18.38 14.71 3.36
CA LEU A 76 17.24 14.92 4.25
C LEU A 76 17.22 16.34 4.85
N GLU A 77 18.41 16.91 5.13
CA GLU A 77 18.57 18.29 5.60
C GLU A 77 17.96 19.32 4.65
N ASP A 78 18.13 19.12 3.35
CA ASP A 78 17.58 20.00 2.32
C ASP A 78 16.07 19.81 2.17
N CYS A 79 15.59 18.58 2.33
CA CYS A 79 14.17 18.27 2.36
C CYS A 79 13.48 18.98 3.53
N ILE A 80 14.01 18.86 4.75
CA ILE A 80 13.46 19.51 5.96
C ILE A 80 13.53 21.05 5.82
N ARG A 81 14.64 21.59 5.28
CA ARG A 81 14.75 23.02 5.01
C ARG A 81 13.64 23.51 4.08
N SER A 82 13.34 22.74 3.04
CA SER A 82 12.30 23.06 2.08
C SER A 82 10.91 23.01 2.70
N VAL A 83 10.66 22.03 3.56
CA VAL A 83 9.41 21.92 4.34
C VAL A 83 9.25 23.14 5.26
N ASP A 84 10.28 23.47 6.06
CA ASP A 84 10.23 24.62 6.97
C ASP A 84 9.99 25.95 6.22
N ALA A 85 10.54 26.09 5.01
CA ALA A 85 10.34 27.29 4.20
C ALA A 85 8.95 27.37 3.54
N ALA A 86 8.35 26.22 3.27
CA ALA A 86 7.06 26.14 2.56
C ALA A 86 5.85 26.19 3.51
N LEU A 87 6.02 25.77 4.76
CA LEU A 87 4.93 25.77 5.73
C LEU A 87 4.49 27.19 6.10
N PRO A 88 3.19 27.49 6.05
CA PRO A 88 2.69 28.83 6.33
C PRO A 88 2.86 29.20 7.82
N VAL A 89 3.29 30.44 8.06
CA VAL A 89 3.32 30.99 9.43
C VAL A 89 1.90 31.45 9.78
N THR A 90 1.26 30.78 10.72
CA THR A 90 -0.06 31.19 11.20
C THR A 90 0.06 32.23 12.31
N LYS A 91 -0.70 33.32 12.19
CA LYS A 91 -0.67 34.44 13.18
C LYS A 91 -1.17 34.04 14.57
N LYS A 92 -1.90 32.95 14.72
CA LYS A 92 -2.52 32.51 15.98
C LYS A 92 -1.71 31.49 16.79
N HIS A 93 -0.93 30.62 16.11
CA HIS A 93 -0.28 29.47 16.75
C HIS A 93 1.20 29.29 16.37
N GLY A 94 1.81 30.25 15.70
CA GLY A 94 3.18 30.12 15.21
C GLY A 94 3.25 29.40 13.86
N LEU A 95 4.35 28.70 13.60
CA LEU A 95 4.56 27.93 12.37
C LEU A 95 3.52 26.80 12.24
N ALA A 96 2.97 26.63 11.07
CA ALA A 96 2.28 25.40 10.73
C ALA A 96 3.25 24.23 10.91
N TYR A 97 2.77 23.17 11.52
CA TYR A 97 3.58 22.04 11.93
C TYR A 97 2.98 20.77 11.31
N ALA A 98 3.84 19.87 10.89
CA ALA A 98 3.43 18.54 10.50
C ALA A 98 4.52 17.53 10.88
N THR A 99 4.08 16.39 11.37
CA THR A 99 4.92 15.23 11.61
C THR A 99 5.23 14.52 10.31
N PHE A 100 6.16 13.60 10.28
CA PHE A 100 6.29 12.69 9.16
C PHE A 100 6.96 11.35 9.52
N SER A 101 6.53 10.32 8.83
CA SER A 101 7.22 9.05 8.70
C SER A 101 7.53 8.81 7.23
N LEU A 102 8.82 8.65 6.89
CA LEU A 102 9.28 8.30 5.56
C LEU A 102 9.85 6.89 5.58
N VAL A 103 9.35 6.03 4.72
CA VAL A 103 9.91 4.71 4.43
C VAL A 103 10.43 4.69 3.01
N SER A 104 11.62 4.17 2.81
CA SER A 104 12.19 3.91 1.49
C SER A 104 12.84 2.54 1.45
N THR A 105 12.69 1.84 0.33
CA THR A 105 13.23 0.49 0.14
C THR A 105 14.35 0.49 -0.89
N GLU A 106 15.32 -0.39 -0.69
CA GLU A 106 16.37 -0.71 -1.66
C GLU A 106 16.78 -2.18 -1.50
N GLY A 107 16.46 -3.00 -2.53
CA GLY A 107 16.52 -4.46 -2.37
C GLY A 107 15.66 -4.90 -1.20
N ARG A 108 16.23 -5.60 -0.22
CA ARG A 108 15.53 -6.00 1.02
C ARG A 108 15.72 -5.01 2.17
N GLN A 109 16.48 -3.96 1.98
CA GLN A 109 16.68 -2.95 3.02
C GLN A 109 15.51 -1.97 3.04
N VAL A 110 15.07 -1.64 4.24
CA VAL A 110 14.06 -0.61 4.52
C VAL A 110 14.69 0.42 5.42
N ARG A 111 14.67 1.66 4.99
CA ARG A 111 15.05 2.82 5.78
C ARG A 111 13.81 3.54 6.25
N VAL A 112 13.68 3.76 7.55
CA VAL A 112 12.57 4.46 8.18
C VAL A 112 13.11 5.72 8.84
N LEU A 113 12.54 6.87 8.50
CA LEU A 113 12.82 8.16 9.11
C LEU A 113 11.54 8.70 9.72
N GLN A 114 11.56 9.00 11.02
CA GLN A 114 10.39 9.49 11.74
C GLN A 114 10.69 10.79 12.47
N TYR A 115 9.79 11.74 12.34
CA TYR A 115 9.81 13.00 13.06
C TYR A 115 8.47 13.18 13.77
N ASP A 116 8.51 13.16 15.10
CA ASP A 116 7.35 13.37 15.99
C ASP A 116 6.11 12.53 15.62
N SER A 117 6.35 11.37 15.05
CA SER A 117 5.32 10.40 14.65
C SER A 117 5.32 9.21 15.60
N PRO A 118 4.19 8.51 15.77
CA PRO A 118 4.18 7.26 16.53
C PRO A 118 5.21 6.28 15.97
N PRO A 119 5.97 5.57 16.84
CA PRO A 119 6.95 4.60 16.39
C PRO A 119 6.33 3.49 15.57
N ALA A 120 6.92 3.18 14.41
CA ALA A 120 6.46 2.09 13.56
C ALA A 120 6.51 0.74 14.28
N VAL A 121 5.63 -0.19 13.90
CA VAL A 121 5.64 -1.57 14.40
C VAL A 121 6.25 -2.48 13.34
N PHE A 122 7.21 -3.30 13.74
CA PHE A 122 7.87 -4.26 12.87
C PHE A 122 7.52 -5.68 13.29
N LEU A 123 6.87 -6.43 12.40
CA LEU A 123 6.44 -7.81 12.63
C LEU A 123 7.27 -8.77 11.80
N ARG A 124 7.75 -9.84 12.45
CA ARG A 124 8.45 -10.96 11.83
C ARG A 124 8.02 -12.27 12.50
N ASP A 125 7.65 -13.25 11.72
CA ASP A 125 7.29 -14.60 12.20
C ASP A 125 6.27 -14.59 13.36
N GLY A 126 5.28 -13.68 13.31
CA GLY A 126 4.27 -13.55 14.35
C GLY A 126 4.78 -12.94 15.66
N VAL A 127 5.89 -12.20 15.62
CA VAL A 127 6.46 -11.49 16.76
C VAL A 127 6.68 -10.03 16.42
N SER A 128 6.36 -9.12 17.34
CA SER A 128 6.79 -7.73 17.25
C SER A 128 8.25 -7.64 17.67
N LEU A 129 9.08 -7.10 16.77
CA LEU A 129 10.50 -6.96 17.01
C LEU A 129 10.85 -5.53 17.39
N ASP A 130 11.60 -5.38 18.46
CA ASP A 130 12.33 -4.15 18.73
C ASP A 130 13.44 -3.98 17.70
N TYR A 131 13.59 -2.77 17.23
CA TYR A 131 14.64 -2.43 16.27
C TYR A 131 15.45 -1.22 16.74
N PRO A 132 16.77 -1.23 16.49
CA PRO A 132 17.60 -0.10 16.87
C PRO A 132 17.26 1.12 16.02
N HIS A 133 17.17 2.27 16.66
CA HIS A 133 17.06 3.55 15.98
C HIS A 133 18.22 4.45 16.41
N GLN A 134 18.65 5.29 15.48
CA GLN A 134 19.61 6.34 15.73
C GLN A 134 18.86 7.66 15.73
N GLU A 135 19.06 8.46 16.78
CA GLU A 135 18.53 9.81 16.83
C GLU A 135 19.54 10.77 16.20
N ARG A 136 19.03 11.56 15.26
CA ARG A 136 19.81 12.57 14.56
C ARG A 136 19.08 13.90 14.59
N THR A 137 19.70 14.91 15.14
CA THR A 137 19.10 16.26 15.16
C THR A 137 19.38 16.98 13.84
N ILE A 138 18.33 17.35 13.13
CA ILE A 138 18.38 18.14 11.91
C ILE A 138 17.57 19.41 12.11
N ARG A 139 18.22 20.57 12.11
CA ARG A 139 17.56 21.87 12.33
C ARG A 139 16.64 21.87 13.56
N GLU A 140 17.18 21.45 14.69
CA GLU A 140 16.49 21.36 15.99
C GLU A 140 15.38 20.28 16.05
N LYS A 141 15.17 19.52 14.97
CA LYS A 141 14.20 18.40 14.93
C LYS A 141 14.91 17.07 15.23
N PRO A 142 14.49 16.34 16.27
CA PRO A 142 15.00 15.00 16.52
C PRO A 142 14.38 14.03 15.50
N ILE A 143 15.19 13.55 14.58
CA ILE A 143 14.79 12.56 13.58
C ILE A 143 15.26 11.20 14.05
N GLN A 144 14.35 10.27 14.16
CA GLN A 144 14.67 8.87 14.41
C GLN A 144 14.91 8.18 13.07
N GLU A 145 16.07 7.56 12.95
CA GLU A 145 16.47 6.81 11.76
C GLU A 145 16.67 5.35 12.10
N THR A 146 16.06 4.47 11.32
CA THR A 146 16.16 3.02 11.43
C THR A 146 16.45 2.42 10.07
N VAL A 147 17.34 1.44 10.02
CA VAL A 147 17.57 0.62 8.84
C VAL A 147 17.32 -0.84 9.20
N LEU A 148 16.42 -1.48 8.47
CA LEU A 148 16.03 -2.87 8.67
C LEU A 148 16.35 -3.68 7.41
N THR A 149 16.75 -4.94 7.57
CA THR A 149 16.78 -5.91 6.46
C THR A 149 15.58 -6.81 6.60
N MET A 150 14.66 -6.73 5.66
CA MET A 150 13.43 -7.51 5.68
C MET A 150 13.60 -8.88 5.03
N LYS A 151 12.80 -9.83 5.50
CA LYS A 151 12.66 -11.19 4.96
C LYS A 151 11.27 -11.36 4.38
N SER A 152 11.07 -12.38 3.56
CA SER A 152 9.73 -12.77 3.13
C SER A 152 8.82 -12.99 4.34
N GLY A 153 7.63 -12.39 4.30
CA GLY A 153 6.65 -12.42 5.40
C GLY A 153 6.76 -11.26 6.39
N ASP A 154 7.88 -10.54 6.44
CA ASP A 154 8.03 -9.38 7.32
C ASP A 154 7.07 -8.24 6.95
N MET A 155 6.61 -7.52 7.97
CA MET A 155 5.67 -6.44 7.83
C MET A 155 6.07 -5.23 8.68
N LEU A 156 6.00 -4.05 8.10
CA LEU A 156 6.19 -2.76 8.77
C LEU A 156 4.89 -1.98 8.75
N VAL A 157 4.42 -1.55 9.92
CA VAL A 157 3.18 -0.78 10.09
C VAL A 157 3.50 0.62 10.57
N LEU A 158 3.06 1.61 9.80
CA LEU A 158 3.13 3.03 10.11
C LEU A 158 1.72 3.56 10.33
N PHE A 159 1.57 4.51 11.24
CA PHE A 159 0.27 5.10 11.54
C PHE A 159 0.41 6.52 12.11
N SER A 160 -0.66 7.32 11.99
CA SER A 160 -0.78 8.62 12.65
C SER A 160 -1.23 8.47 14.11
N ASP A 161 -1.20 9.55 14.86
CA ASP A 161 -1.61 9.56 16.27
C ASP A 161 -3.11 9.24 16.46
N GLY A 162 -3.97 9.53 15.46
CA GLY A 162 -5.36 9.08 15.48
C GLY A 162 -5.55 7.57 15.69
N VAL A 163 -4.54 6.76 15.33
CA VAL A 163 -4.54 5.32 15.66
C VAL A 163 -4.12 5.09 17.11
N SER A 164 -3.03 5.69 17.57
CA SER A 164 -2.52 5.47 18.92
C SER A 164 -3.37 6.14 20.01
N GLU A 165 -4.16 7.14 19.65
CA GLU A 165 -5.11 7.80 20.55
C GLU A 165 -6.54 7.23 20.46
N ALA A 166 -6.78 6.26 19.61
CA ALA A 166 -8.10 5.66 19.41
C ALA A 166 -8.73 5.19 20.73
N GLY A 167 -10.01 5.53 20.91
CA GLY A 167 -10.78 5.21 22.11
C GLY A 167 -10.43 6.02 23.36
N ARG A 168 -9.51 6.99 23.29
CA ARG A 168 -9.07 7.79 24.44
C ARG A 168 -10.24 8.54 25.08
N GLY A 169 -10.45 8.27 26.38
CA GLY A 169 -11.56 8.85 27.13
C GLY A 169 -12.96 8.34 26.77
N VAL A 170 -13.04 7.39 25.86
CA VAL A 170 -14.30 6.75 25.42
C VAL A 170 -14.33 5.29 25.83
N THR A 171 -13.51 4.45 25.22
CA THR A 171 -13.41 3.01 25.50
C THR A 171 -12.12 2.64 26.20
N THR A 172 -11.10 3.51 26.14
CA THR A 172 -9.81 3.34 26.79
C THR A 172 -9.48 4.59 27.61
N TYR A 173 -8.61 4.46 28.62
CA TYR A 173 -8.17 5.61 29.42
C TYR A 173 -7.09 6.44 28.69
N ALA A 174 -6.13 5.76 28.07
CA ALA A 174 -4.92 6.38 27.52
C ALA A 174 -4.84 6.36 25.99
N GLY A 175 -5.86 5.86 25.30
CA GLY A 175 -5.83 5.55 23.88
C GLY A 175 -5.43 4.10 23.62
N TRP A 176 -5.10 3.79 22.39
CA TRP A 176 -4.65 2.48 21.95
C TRP A 176 -3.12 2.47 21.91
N ASP A 177 -2.51 2.22 23.07
CA ASP A 177 -1.06 2.29 23.21
C ASP A 177 -0.35 1.25 22.30
N ARG A 178 0.97 1.48 22.09
CA ARG A 178 1.80 0.63 21.24
C ARG A 178 1.70 -0.85 21.60
N ARG A 179 1.71 -1.18 22.88
CA ARG A 179 1.67 -2.57 23.35
C ARG A 179 0.33 -3.24 23.01
N GLN A 180 -0.77 -2.53 23.21
CA GLN A 180 -2.11 -3.00 22.87
C GLN A 180 -2.25 -3.18 21.35
N MET A 181 -1.67 -2.27 20.55
CA MET A 181 -1.63 -2.39 19.11
C MET A 181 -0.78 -3.57 18.65
N GLU A 182 0.39 -3.76 19.21
CA GLU A 182 1.24 -4.93 18.97
C GLU A 182 0.49 -6.24 19.30
N ASP A 183 -0.13 -6.32 20.47
CA ASP A 183 -0.95 -7.47 20.87
C ASP A 183 -2.12 -7.73 19.90
N TYR A 184 -2.76 -6.68 19.41
CA TYR A 184 -3.81 -6.80 18.40
C TYR A 184 -3.25 -7.36 17.09
N LEU A 185 -2.17 -6.79 16.57
CA LEU A 185 -1.54 -7.24 15.34
C LEU A 185 -1.10 -8.69 15.42
N LEU A 186 -0.48 -9.10 16.53
CA LEU A 186 -0.03 -10.47 16.75
C LEU A 186 -1.18 -11.49 16.80
N ARG A 187 -2.39 -11.06 17.18
CA ARG A 187 -3.58 -11.93 17.23
C ARG A 187 -4.38 -11.92 15.93
N SER A 188 -4.37 -10.81 15.21
CA SER A 188 -5.27 -10.59 14.06
C SER A 188 -4.56 -10.74 12.71
N VAL A 189 -3.24 -10.58 12.65
CA VAL A 189 -2.47 -10.67 11.39
C VAL A 189 -1.93 -12.06 11.21
N ARG A 190 -2.16 -12.63 10.05
CA ARG A 190 -1.65 -13.92 9.61
C ARG A 190 -0.56 -13.76 8.56
N PRO A 191 0.32 -14.73 8.37
CA PRO A 191 1.38 -14.67 7.36
C PRO A 191 0.86 -14.51 5.92
N GLU A 192 -0.35 -14.97 5.65
CA GLU A 192 -1.01 -14.87 4.34
C GLU A 192 -1.74 -13.55 4.10
N ASP A 193 -1.99 -12.75 5.16
CA ASP A 193 -2.77 -11.52 5.02
C ASP A 193 -2.06 -10.49 4.15
N HIS A 194 -2.78 -9.88 3.24
CA HIS A 194 -2.28 -8.80 2.39
C HIS A 194 -2.13 -7.50 3.17
N ALA A 195 -1.12 -6.71 2.83
CA ALA A 195 -0.84 -5.43 3.49
C ALA A 195 -2.06 -4.50 3.55
N ARG A 196 -2.87 -4.46 2.48
CA ARG A 196 -4.11 -3.66 2.43
C ARG A 196 -5.18 -4.16 3.39
N HIS A 197 -5.32 -5.49 3.59
CA HIS A 197 -6.28 -6.06 4.53
C HIS A 197 -5.87 -5.73 5.97
N VAL A 198 -4.58 -5.81 6.25
CA VAL A 198 -4.06 -5.43 7.57
C VAL A 198 -4.33 -3.95 7.84
N ALA A 199 -4.06 -3.05 6.88
CA ALA A 199 -4.33 -1.62 7.03
C ALA A 199 -5.82 -1.35 7.30
N ALA A 200 -6.74 -2.00 6.55
CA ALA A 200 -8.17 -1.85 6.75
C ALA A 200 -8.68 -2.43 8.07
N ASN A 201 -8.12 -3.57 8.49
CA ASN A 201 -8.46 -4.18 9.78
C ASN A 201 -8.07 -3.25 10.95
N ILE A 202 -6.89 -2.61 10.87
CA ILE A 202 -6.47 -1.61 11.86
C ILE A 202 -7.47 -0.45 11.89
N LEU A 203 -7.84 0.13 10.72
CA LEU A 203 -8.84 1.20 10.68
C LEU A 203 -10.18 0.78 11.27
N SER A 204 -10.64 -0.43 10.96
CA SER A 204 -11.89 -0.98 11.52
C SER A 204 -11.82 -1.13 13.04
N ALA A 205 -10.67 -1.51 13.58
CA ALA A 205 -10.45 -1.59 15.02
C ALA A 205 -10.46 -0.18 15.67
N VAL A 206 -9.83 0.82 15.04
CA VAL A 206 -9.88 2.22 15.48
C VAL A 206 -11.32 2.72 15.53
N GLN A 207 -12.08 2.50 14.45
CA GLN A 207 -13.51 2.86 14.39
C GLN A 207 -14.31 2.23 15.52
N ALA A 208 -14.06 0.96 15.83
CA ALA A 208 -14.74 0.27 16.93
C ALA A 208 -14.34 0.86 18.31
N LEU A 209 -13.07 1.21 18.51
CA LEU A 209 -12.60 1.85 19.73
C LEU A 209 -13.22 3.24 19.92
N ASP A 210 -13.40 3.99 18.86
CA ASP A 210 -14.02 5.33 18.84
C ASP A 210 -15.55 5.28 18.71
N LEU A 211 -16.16 4.11 18.86
CA LEU A 211 -17.62 3.91 18.72
C LEU A 211 -18.17 4.42 17.38
N PHE A 212 -17.38 4.29 16.31
CA PHE A 212 -17.66 4.75 14.94
C PHE A 212 -17.74 6.29 14.77
N GLU A 213 -17.26 7.03 15.76
CA GLU A 213 -17.11 8.50 15.69
C GLU A 213 -15.62 8.85 15.84
N LEU A 214 -14.88 8.84 14.73
CA LEU A 214 -13.44 9.13 14.76
C LEU A 214 -13.15 10.48 15.41
N HIS A 215 -12.34 10.46 16.46
CA HIS A 215 -11.98 11.64 17.25
C HIS A 215 -10.79 12.38 16.66
N ASP A 216 -10.04 11.72 15.78
CA ASP A 216 -8.95 12.33 15.01
C ASP A 216 -8.83 11.76 13.61
N ASP A 217 -8.07 12.48 12.76
CA ASP A 217 -7.71 12.02 11.44
C ASP A 217 -6.88 10.73 11.58
N THR A 218 -7.23 9.69 10.84
CA THR A 218 -6.67 8.35 11.03
C THR A 218 -6.03 7.86 9.75
N SER A 219 -4.75 7.53 9.83
CA SER A 219 -3.98 7.06 8.69
C SER A 219 -3.12 5.86 9.04
N VAL A 220 -3.14 4.84 8.20
CA VAL A 220 -2.34 3.63 8.35
C VAL A 220 -1.67 3.31 7.02
N ALA A 221 -0.39 2.97 7.07
CA ALA A 221 0.35 2.41 5.95
C ALA A 221 1.07 1.14 6.39
N VAL A 222 0.90 0.08 5.63
CA VAL A 222 1.54 -1.22 5.84
C VAL A 222 2.43 -1.51 4.66
N LEU A 223 3.69 -1.86 4.92
CA LEU A 223 4.65 -2.34 3.93
C LEU A 223 5.04 -3.77 4.28
N ARG A 224 5.02 -4.64 3.29
CA ARG A 224 5.35 -6.06 3.45
C ARG A 224 6.30 -6.51 2.35
N LEU A 225 7.26 -7.37 2.71
CA LEU A 225 8.05 -8.11 1.73
C LEU A 225 7.47 -9.51 1.59
N ARG A 226 7.16 -9.91 0.36
CA ARG A 226 6.59 -11.24 0.07
C ARG A 226 7.23 -11.90 -1.12
N GLU A 227 7.00 -13.18 -1.28
CA GLU A 227 7.41 -13.86 -2.51
C GLU A 227 6.57 -13.37 -3.69
N ARG A 228 7.26 -13.17 -4.81
CA ARG A 228 6.68 -12.76 -6.08
C ARG A 228 5.89 -13.93 -6.66
N LEU A 229 4.64 -13.69 -6.98
CA LEU A 229 3.79 -14.65 -7.70
C LEU A 229 3.51 -14.12 -9.08
N SER A 230 4.06 -14.77 -10.11
CA SER A 230 3.81 -14.43 -11.49
C SER A 230 2.62 -15.23 -12.03
N VAL A 231 1.70 -14.55 -12.71
CA VAL A 231 0.50 -15.13 -13.29
C VAL A 231 0.44 -14.81 -14.77
N ASP A 232 0.28 -15.83 -15.60
CA ASP A 232 0.02 -15.71 -17.03
C ASP A 232 -1.48 -15.74 -17.30
N LEU A 233 -2.05 -14.64 -17.76
CA LEU A 233 -3.44 -14.55 -18.17
C LEU A 233 -3.53 -14.71 -19.69
N LEU A 234 -3.92 -15.89 -20.16
CA LEU A 234 -4.09 -16.20 -21.56
C LEU A 234 -5.52 -15.87 -21.99
N ILE A 235 -5.66 -14.94 -22.93
CA ILE A 235 -6.95 -14.53 -23.51
C ILE A 235 -6.98 -14.93 -24.98
N GLY A 236 -7.81 -15.89 -25.32
CA GLY A 236 -7.86 -16.38 -26.69
C GLY A 236 -9.00 -17.37 -26.95
N PRO A 237 -9.13 -17.88 -28.17
CA PRO A 237 -10.07 -18.97 -28.49
C PRO A 237 -9.71 -20.24 -27.72
N SER A 238 -10.73 -21.12 -27.55
CA SER A 238 -10.53 -22.42 -26.90
C SER A 238 -9.37 -23.20 -27.54
N GLY A 239 -8.50 -23.73 -26.70
CA GLY A 239 -7.30 -24.45 -27.16
C GLY A 239 -6.06 -23.58 -27.40
N SER A 240 -6.11 -22.26 -27.16
CA SER A 240 -4.92 -21.42 -27.16
C SER A 240 -3.93 -21.92 -26.10
N ARG A 241 -2.64 -21.93 -26.45
CA ARG A 241 -1.56 -22.41 -25.57
C ARG A 241 -0.48 -21.35 -25.46
N LEU A 242 0.21 -21.34 -24.31
CA LEU A 242 1.43 -20.56 -24.15
C LEU A 242 2.50 -21.03 -25.16
N PRO A 243 3.34 -20.12 -25.67
CA PRO A 243 4.54 -20.49 -26.38
C PRO A 243 5.40 -21.46 -25.57
N GLU A 244 5.99 -22.47 -26.24
CA GLU A 244 6.86 -23.45 -25.57
C GLU A 244 8.07 -22.72 -24.90
N GLY A 245 8.28 -22.95 -23.61
CA GLY A 245 9.38 -22.39 -22.83
C GLY A 245 9.09 -21.10 -22.06
N ASP A 246 7.89 -20.54 -22.17
CA ASP A 246 7.56 -19.22 -21.60
C ASP A 246 6.77 -19.28 -20.27
N ALA A 247 6.40 -20.47 -19.76
CA ALA A 247 5.62 -20.58 -18.54
C ALA A 247 6.49 -20.47 -17.29
N GLU A 248 6.49 -19.32 -16.64
CA GLU A 248 7.21 -19.09 -15.38
C GLU A 248 6.29 -19.06 -14.14
N GLY A 249 4.97 -19.19 -14.30
CA GLY A 249 4.00 -19.03 -13.25
C GLY A 249 2.72 -19.83 -13.41
N ILE A 250 1.68 -19.43 -12.70
CA ILE A 250 0.35 -20.01 -12.81
C ILE A 250 -0.33 -19.47 -14.07
N THR A 251 -0.84 -20.35 -14.95
CA THR A 251 -1.55 -19.95 -16.15
C THR A 251 -3.05 -19.96 -15.91
N LEU A 252 -3.70 -18.81 -16.15
CA LEU A 252 -5.16 -18.67 -16.19
C LEU A 252 -5.59 -18.45 -17.63
N ALA A 253 -6.57 -19.22 -18.12
CA ALA A 253 -7.06 -19.09 -19.49
C ALA A 253 -8.51 -18.55 -19.51
N LEU A 254 -8.75 -17.52 -20.31
CA LEU A 254 -10.07 -16.99 -20.62
C LEU A 254 -10.38 -17.26 -22.08
N GLU A 255 -11.36 -18.12 -22.33
CA GLU A 255 -11.65 -18.63 -23.68
C GLU A 255 -12.66 -17.77 -24.44
N ASP A 256 -13.49 -17.00 -23.76
CA ASP A 256 -14.56 -16.21 -24.38
C ASP A 256 -14.59 -14.74 -23.92
N GLY A 257 -15.30 -13.90 -24.68
CA GLY A 257 -15.42 -12.46 -24.40
C GLY A 257 -16.33 -12.16 -23.21
N GLN A 258 -17.19 -13.08 -22.80
CA GLN A 258 -18.08 -12.91 -21.65
C GLN A 258 -17.29 -13.05 -20.36
N SER A 259 -16.47 -14.07 -20.23
CA SER A 259 -15.58 -14.29 -19.08
C SER A 259 -14.62 -13.12 -18.87
N LEU A 260 -14.10 -12.52 -19.95
CA LEU A 260 -13.26 -11.32 -19.89
C LEU A 260 -14.05 -10.10 -19.39
N SER A 261 -15.29 -9.91 -19.83
CA SER A 261 -16.16 -8.82 -19.41
C SER A 261 -16.52 -8.94 -17.92
N GLU A 262 -16.80 -10.14 -17.46
CA GLU A 262 -17.10 -10.45 -16.05
C GLU A 262 -15.87 -10.20 -15.18
N LEU A 263 -14.69 -10.71 -15.56
CA LEU A 263 -13.43 -10.46 -14.89
C LEU A 263 -13.15 -8.96 -14.78
N LEU A 264 -13.24 -8.23 -15.90
CA LEU A 264 -13.02 -6.77 -15.90
C LEU A 264 -14.00 -6.04 -14.99
N SER A 265 -15.29 -6.42 -14.98
CA SER A 265 -16.29 -5.75 -14.17
C SER A 265 -16.02 -5.92 -12.67
N VAL A 266 -15.50 -7.08 -12.26
CA VAL A 266 -15.20 -7.35 -10.85
C VAL A 266 -13.87 -6.73 -10.45
N VAL A 267 -12.82 -6.82 -11.27
CA VAL A 267 -11.53 -6.16 -11.02
C VAL A 267 -11.72 -4.64 -10.91
N ARG A 268 -12.55 -4.04 -11.76
CA ARG A 268 -12.88 -2.62 -11.70
C ARG A 268 -13.58 -2.25 -10.40
N ARG A 269 -14.61 -2.98 -9.98
CA ARG A 269 -15.26 -2.75 -8.68
C ARG A 269 -14.31 -2.88 -7.51
N TYR A 270 -13.36 -3.81 -7.60
CA TYR A 270 -12.33 -4.00 -6.60
C TYR A 270 -11.32 -2.86 -6.55
N SER A 271 -10.94 -2.28 -7.70
CA SER A 271 -10.09 -1.10 -7.82
C SER A 271 -10.78 0.17 -7.33
N GLU A 272 -12.05 0.39 -7.71
CA GLU A 272 -12.80 1.60 -7.41
C GLU A 272 -13.25 1.71 -5.94
N ASN A 273 -13.62 0.60 -5.31
CA ASN A 273 -14.24 0.60 -3.98
C ASN A 273 -13.24 0.38 -2.83
N GLY A 274 -11.95 0.25 -3.11
CA GLY A 274 -10.92 0.03 -2.11
C GLY A 274 -11.40 -0.87 -0.98
N MET A 275 -11.33 -2.19 -1.13
CA MET A 275 -11.50 -3.17 -0.05
C MET A 275 -12.85 -3.25 0.70
N MET A 276 -13.94 -2.85 0.12
CA MET A 276 -15.18 -3.47 0.61
C MET A 276 -15.12 -4.93 0.18
N SER A 277 -14.95 -5.82 1.16
CA SER A 277 -14.95 -7.27 1.01
C SER A 277 -16.05 -7.65 0.01
N LEU A 278 -15.67 -8.02 -1.19
CA LEU A 278 -16.51 -8.90 -1.96
C LEU A 278 -16.59 -10.13 -1.09
N ASP A 279 -17.74 -10.32 -0.45
CA ASP A 279 -18.11 -11.57 0.20
C ASP A 279 -18.19 -12.63 -0.92
N LEU A 280 -17.00 -13.13 -1.31
CA LEU A 280 -16.84 -14.26 -2.21
C LEU A 280 -17.21 -15.58 -1.50
N ALA A 281 -17.76 -15.49 -0.30
CA ALA A 281 -18.23 -16.61 0.50
C ALA A 281 -19.49 -17.29 -0.08
N GLY A 282 -19.50 -17.56 -1.35
CA GLY A 282 -20.61 -18.24 -2.02
C GLY A 282 -20.38 -18.58 -3.48
N ALA A 283 -19.31 -18.07 -4.08
CA ALA A 283 -19.01 -18.36 -5.48
C ALA A 283 -17.91 -19.41 -5.56
N GLU A 284 -18.28 -20.68 -5.62
CA GLU A 284 -17.41 -21.80 -5.98
C GLU A 284 -17.05 -21.82 -7.47
N ASP A 285 -17.40 -20.77 -8.22
CA ASP A 285 -17.19 -20.68 -9.65
C ASP A 285 -15.72 -20.34 -9.95
N GLY A 286 -15.16 -21.00 -10.99
CA GLY A 286 -13.76 -20.85 -11.40
C GLY A 286 -13.29 -19.41 -11.65
N ILE A 287 -14.19 -18.49 -12.02
CA ILE A 287 -13.93 -17.06 -12.23
C ILE A 287 -13.59 -16.36 -10.91
N SER A 288 -14.27 -16.70 -9.81
CA SER A 288 -14.01 -16.11 -8.50
C SER A 288 -12.62 -16.48 -7.96
N GLN A 289 -12.19 -17.71 -8.21
CA GLN A 289 -10.85 -18.17 -7.84
C GLN A 289 -9.77 -17.51 -8.69
N GLN A 290 -10.01 -17.35 -10.00
CA GLN A 290 -9.11 -16.63 -10.90
C GLN A 290 -8.98 -15.16 -10.51
N LEU A 291 -10.07 -14.53 -10.09
CA LEU A 291 -10.11 -13.15 -9.61
C LEU A 291 -9.30 -12.95 -8.34
N LYS A 292 -9.47 -13.86 -7.38
CA LYS A 292 -8.70 -13.82 -6.15
C LYS A 292 -7.21 -13.93 -6.46
N MET A 293 -6.84 -14.85 -7.33
CA MET A 293 -5.46 -15.02 -7.78
C MET A 293 -4.90 -13.74 -8.40
N LEU A 294 -5.60 -13.13 -9.35
CA LEU A 294 -5.15 -11.93 -10.05
C LEU A 294 -5.17 -10.68 -9.17
N ALA A 295 -6.27 -10.45 -8.43
CA ALA A 295 -6.44 -9.22 -7.68
C ALA A 295 -5.67 -9.22 -6.36
N GLU A 296 -5.55 -10.37 -5.70
CA GLU A 296 -4.94 -10.48 -4.40
C GLU A 296 -3.53 -11.06 -4.43
N GLU A 297 -3.34 -12.20 -5.03
CA GLU A 297 -2.11 -12.99 -4.87
C GLU A 297 -1.01 -12.64 -5.88
N ALA A 298 -1.36 -12.36 -7.15
CA ALA A 298 -0.38 -12.06 -8.17
C ALA A 298 0.41 -10.78 -7.88
N SER A 299 1.71 -10.80 -8.07
CA SER A 299 2.59 -9.64 -8.06
C SER A 299 2.81 -9.12 -9.47
N ASP A 300 3.11 -10.06 -10.38
CA ASP A 300 3.33 -9.80 -11.80
C ASP A 300 2.27 -10.51 -12.60
N ILE A 301 1.70 -9.82 -13.57
CA ILE A 301 0.69 -10.38 -14.46
C ILE A 301 1.13 -10.18 -15.90
N ARG A 302 1.29 -11.29 -16.62
CA ARG A 302 1.56 -11.25 -18.03
C ARG A 302 0.28 -11.57 -18.80
N ILE A 303 -0.30 -10.58 -19.46
CA ILE A 303 -1.49 -10.75 -20.29
C ILE A 303 -1.05 -11.12 -21.71
N LEU A 304 -1.45 -12.30 -22.15
CA LEU A 304 -1.18 -12.84 -23.47
C LEU A 304 -2.49 -12.87 -24.25
N VAL A 305 -2.58 -12.09 -25.32
CA VAL A 305 -3.76 -12.04 -26.18
C VAL A 305 -3.48 -12.78 -27.48
N CYS A 306 -4.16 -13.90 -27.68
CA CYS A 306 -4.07 -14.65 -28.92
C CYS A 306 -5.12 -14.16 -29.92
N ALA A 307 -4.69 -13.85 -31.15
CA ALA A 307 -5.57 -13.38 -32.22
C ALA A 307 -6.55 -14.47 -32.63
N ALA A 308 -7.84 -14.15 -32.65
CA ALA A 308 -8.84 -15.00 -33.30
C ALA A 308 -8.75 -14.80 -34.82
N SER A 309 -8.52 -15.87 -35.55
CA SER A 309 -8.53 -15.83 -37.00
C SER A 309 -9.92 -15.40 -37.51
N GLY A 310 -10.08 -14.16 -37.94
CA GLY A 310 -11.12 -13.82 -38.89
C GLY A 310 -12.27 -12.87 -38.55
N ARG A 311 -12.19 -11.95 -37.57
CA ARG A 311 -13.17 -10.84 -37.47
C ARG A 311 -12.55 -9.58 -36.77
N GLU A 312 -12.29 -8.53 -37.55
CA GLU A 312 -11.65 -7.28 -37.08
C GLU A 312 -12.39 -6.55 -35.95
N ARG A 313 -13.73 -6.46 -35.97
CA ARG A 313 -14.52 -5.74 -34.93
C ARG A 313 -14.50 -6.42 -33.54
N ALA A 314 -14.52 -7.73 -33.49
CA ALA A 314 -14.43 -8.47 -32.23
C ALA A 314 -13.03 -8.36 -31.60
N GLY A 315 -11.99 -8.14 -32.40
CA GLY A 315 -10.63 -7.92 -31.98
C GLY A 315 -10.44 -6.54 -31.30
N GLU A 316 -11.00 -5.48 -31.87
CA GLU A 316 -10.92 -4.12 -31.29
C GLU A 316 -11.60 -4.03 -29.93
N GLN A 317 -12.82 -4.54 -29.81
CA GLN A 317 -13.56 -4.52 -28.51
C GLN A 317 -12.85 -5.37 -27.45
N ARG A 318 -12.25 -6.48 -27.82
CA ARG A 318 -11.46 -7.32 -26.91
C ARG A 318 -10.19 -6.60 -26.45
N LEU A 319 -9.52 -5.88 -27.34
CA LEU A 319 -8.34 -5.11 -27.02
C LEU A 319 -8.65 -3.98 -26.02
N ASP A 320 -9.75 -3.26 -26.21
CA ASP A 320 -10.19 -2.21 -25.29
C ASP A 320 -10.46 -2.77 -23.90
N GLN A 321 -11.10 -3.94 -23.80
CA GLN A 321 -11.33 -4.63 -22.52
C GLN A 321 -10.02 -5.06 -21.86
N VAL A 322 -9.06 -5.57 -22.62
CA VAL A 322 -7.73 -5.96 -22.11
C VAL A 322 -6.96 -4.75 -21.60
N LEU A 323 -6.99 -3.64 -22.33
CA LEU A 323 -6.34 -2.40 -21.91
C LEU A 323 -6.99 -1.80 -20.65
N ALA A 324 -8.32 -1.93 -20.51
CA ALA A 324 -9.02 -1.54 -19.30
C ALA A 324 -8.68 -2.45 -18.11
N LEU A 325 -8.62 -3.76 -18.32
CA LEU A 325 -8.19 -4.72 -17.30
C LEU A 325 -6.77 -4.46 -16.83
N ARG A 326 -5.83 -4.26 -17.76
CA ARG A 326 -4.45 -3.87 -17.46
C ARG A 326 -4.41 -2.66 -16.53
N ARG A 327 -5.13 -1.59 -16.88
CA ARG A 327 -5.17 -0.36 -16.11
C ARG A 327 -5.68 -0.57 -14.69
N CYS A 328 -6.78 -1.30 -14.53
CA CYS A 328 -7.32 -1.63 -13.20
C CYS A 328 -6.34 -2.47 -12.34
N LEU A 329 -5.61 -3.40 -12.96
CA LEU A 329 -4.61 -4.21 -12.26
C LEU A 329 -3.38 -3.36 -11.85
N GLU A 330 -2.93 -2.45 -12.72
CA GLU A 330 -1.86 -1.47 -12.40
C GLU A 330 -2.28 -0.54 -11.24
N GLU A 331 -3.54 -0.11 -11.19
CA GLU A 331 -4.13 0.65 -10.07
C GLU A 331 -4.14 -0.15 -8.75
N LEU A 332 -4.23 -1.46 -8.82
CA LEU A 332 -4.06 -2.37 -7.66
C LEU A 332 -2.60 -2.61 -7.29
N GLY A 333 -1.65 -1.92 -7.93
CA GLY A 333 -0.22 -2.04 -7.66
C GLY A 333 0.44 -3.28 -8.26
N LYS A 334 -0.19 -3.91 -9.26
CA LYS A 334 0.39 -5.06 -9.97
C LYS A 334 1.34 -4.60 -11.07
N GLU A 335 2.38 -5.38 -11.31
CA GLU A 335 3.21 -5.24 -12.52
C GLU A 335 2.50 -5.97 -13.67
N VAL A 336 2.14 -5.26 -14.73
CA VAL A 336 1.37 -5.84 -15.83
C VAL A 336 2.09 -5.67 -17.15
N THR A 337 2.46 -6.77 -17.76
CA THR A 337 2.97 -6.81 -19.14
C THR A 337 1.90 -7.32 -20.11
N LEU A 338 1.83 -6.73 -21.29
CA LEU A 338 0.90 -7.12 -22.34
C LEU A 338 1.67 -7.57 -23.57
N ARG A 339 1.37 -8.78 -24.04
CA ARG A 339 1.91 -9.35 -25.28
C ARG A 339 0.78 -9.83 -26.16
N ILE A 340 0.81 -9.46 -27.43
CA ILE A 340 -0.12 -9.95 -28.45
C ILE A 340 0.61 -11.05 -29.22
N CYS A 341 0.02 -12.26 -29.25
CA CYS A 341 0.56 -13.44 -29.92
C CYS A 341 -0.14 -13.73 -31.22
#